data_efc83028b97c8b42eb3995581b2c0306
#
_entry.id   efc83028b97c8b42eb3995581b2c0306
#
_cell.length_a   1.000
_cell.length_b   1.000
_cell.length_c   1.000
_cell.angle_alpha   90.00
_cell.angle_beta   90.00
_cell.angle_gamma   90.00
#
_symmetry.space_group_name_H-M   'P 1'
#
loop_
_entity.id
_entity.type
_entity.pdbx_description
1 polymer ?
#
loop_
_entity_poly.entity_id
_entity_poly.type
_entity_poly.pdbx_seq_one_letter_code
_entity_poly.pdbx_strand_id
1 'polypeptide(L)' 'MAMFKILAKFNTVIEAEIVQLLLESEGIKSDVLDSNLAFTLGPTYMQGIRLQVLEEDYTRALEIYENSRDL' A
#
# COMPACT_ATOMS: atom_id res chain seq x y z
N MET A 1 7.32 -15.17 12.41
CA MET A 1 7.46 -13.72 12.31
C MET A 1 6.86 -13.20 11.02
N ALA A 2 6.03 -12.17 11.11
CA ALA A 2 5.41 -11.64 9.92
C ALA A 2 6.37 -10.76 9.13
N MET A 3 6.35 -10.93 7.83
CA MET A 3 7.16 -10.10 6.94
C MET A 3 6.24 -9.31 6.04
N PHE A 4 6.61 -8.07 5.78
CA PHE A 4 5.79 -7.17 4.98
C PHE A 4 6.52 -6.78 3.69
N LYS A 5 5.73 -6.44 2.70
CA LYS A 5 6.26 -6.05 1.40
C LYS A 5 5.44 -4.89 0.85
N ILE A 6 6.10 -3.94 0.23
CA ILE A 6 5.41 -2.80 -0.37
C ILE A 6 4.73 -3.25 -1.65
N LEU A 7 3.42 -3.04 -1.70
CA LEU A 7 2.65 -3.41 -2.88
C LEU A 7 2.72 -2.33 -3.94
N ALA A 8 2.54 -1.08 -3.54
CA ALA A 8 2.49 0.03 -4.49
C ALA A 8 2.72 1.35 -3.77
N LYS A 9 3.01 2.37 -4.57
CA LYS A 9 3.19 3.72 -4.07
C LYS A 9 2.12 4.60 -4.71
N PHE A 10 1.68 5.61 -3.97
CA PHE A 10 0.61 6.49 -4.42
C PHE A 10 0.97 7.94 -4.14
N ASN A 11 0.29 8.83 -4.83
CA ASN A 11 0.48 10.27 -4.64
C ASN A 11 -0.39 10.83 -3.53
N THR A 12 -1.48 10.18 -3.22
CA THR A 12 -2.40 10.64 -2.19
C THR A 12 -2.81 9.49 -1.28
N VAL A 13 -3.20 9.87 -0.05
CA VAL A 13 -3.70 8.89 0.91
C VAL A 13 -5.00 8.26 0.41
N ILE A 14 -5.83 9.07 -0.25
CA ILE A 14 -7.11 8.59 -0.75
C ILE A 14 -6.94 7.45 -1.73
N GLU A 15 -5.98 7.58 -2.64
CA GLU A 15 -5.71 6.50 -3.60
C GLU A 15 -5.29 5.21 -2.89
N ALA A 16 -4.42 5.35 -1.89
CA ALA A 16 -3.97 4.20 -1.13
C ALA A 16 -5.12 3.56 -0.37
N GLU A 17 -6.00 4.36 0.21
CA GLU A 17 -7.13 3.85 0.96
C GLU A 17 -8.13 3.12 0.09
N ILE A 18 -8.32 3.57 -1.14
CA ILE A 18 -9.20 2.89 -2.06
C ILE A 18 -8.69 1.47 -2.33
N VAL A 19 -7.40 1.35 -2.57
CA VAL A 19 -6.81 0.03 -2.79
C VAL A 19 -6.85 -0.80 -1.52
N GLN A 20 -6.64 -0.17 -0.37
CA GLN A 20 -6.70 -0.86 0.91
C GLN A 20 -8.09 -1.48 1.12
N LEU A 21 -9.13 -0.72 0.83
CA LEU A 21 -10.50 -1.21 0.96
C LEU A 21 -10.76 -2.36 0.00
N LEU A 22 -10.24 -2.26 -1.20
CA LEU A 22 -10.40 -3.33 -2.18
C LEU A 22 -9.76 -4.61 -1.68
N LEU A 23 -8.53 -4.52 -1.17
CA LEU A 23 -7.84 -5.69 -0.64
C LEU A 23 -8.57 -6.26 0.57
N GLU A 24 -9.08 -5.38 1.43
CA GLU A 24 -9.82 -5.80 2.60
C GLU A 24 -11.06 -6.59 2.21
N SER A 25 -11.74 -6.16 1.15
CA SER A 25 -12.92 -6.88 0.67
C SER A 25 -12.59 -8.29 0.19
N GLU A 26 -11.32 -8.51 -0.13
CA GLU A 26 -10.86 -9.84 -0.57
C GLU A 26 -10.17 -10.60 0.56
N GLY A 27 -10.25 -10.06 1.78
CA GLY A 27 -9.69 -10.75 2.94
C GLY A 27 -8.21 -10.51 3.15
N ILE A 28 -7.64 -9.53 2.48
CA ILE A 28 -6.21 -9.22 2.60
C ILE A 28 -6.03 -7.96 3.44
N LYS A 29 -5.20 -8.07 4.47
CA LYS A 29 -4.89 -6.91 5.31
C LYS A 29 -3.76 -6.10 4.69
N SER A 30 -3.87 -4.80 4.79
CA SER A 30 -2.84 -3.90 4.28
C SER A 30 -2.70 -2.69 5.19
N ASP A 31 -1.56 -2.03 5.09
CA ASP A 31 -1.28 -0.83 5.88
C ASP A 31 -0.81 0.29 4.98
N VAL A 32 -1.33 1.47 5.25
CA VAL A 32 -0.92 2.67 4.52
C VAL A 32 0.21 3.32 5.30
N LEU A 33 1.35 3.49 4.64
CA LEU A 33 2.51 4.13 5.23
C LEU A 33 2.66 5.51 4.61
N ASP A 34 2.52 6.52 5.45
CA ASP A 34 2.56 7.90 4.99
C ASP A 34 3.85 8.55 5.46
N SER A 35 4.68 8.92 4.51
CA SER A 35 5.97 9.53 4.82
C SER A 35 5.84 10.89 5.49
N ASN A 36 4.65 11.48 5.48
CA ASN A 36 4.43 12.75 6.18
C ASN A 36 4.67 12.62 7.68
N LEU A 37 4.59 11.42 8.20
CA LEU A 37 4.84 11.18 9.61
C LEU A 37 6.32 11.31 9.96
N ALA A 38 7.18 11.33 8.95
CA ALA A 38 8.61 11.42 9.13
C ALA A 38 9.14 12.78 8.67
N PHE A 39 8.35 13.80 8.81
CA PHE A 39 8.70 15.12 8.31
C PHE A 39 10.00 15.66 8.91
N THR A 40 10.37 15.20 10.07
CA THR A 40 11.61 15.66 10.72
C THR A 40 12.86 15.10 10.05
N LEU A 41 12.70 14.17 9.15
CA LEU A 41 13.83 13.52 8.51
C LEU A 41 14.22 14.18 7.18
N GLY A 42 13.66 15.35 6.91
CA GLY A 42 14.05 16.09 5.72
C GLY A 42 13.48 15.48 4.44
N PRO A 43 14.32 15.23 3.45
CA PRO A 43 13.84 14.89 2.09
C PRO A 43 13.13 13.55 1.95
N THR A 44 12.65 12.99 3.01
CA THR A 44 11.89 11.76 2.94
C THR A 44 10.58 11.94 2.18
N TYR A 45 10.19 13.17 1.93
CA TYR A 45 8.99 13.45 1.17
C TYR A 45 9.00 12.76 -0.20
N MET A 46 10.18 12.40 -0.69
CA MET A 46 10.32 11.69 -1.95
C MET A 46 9.73 10.29 -1.90
N GLN A 47 9.53 9.77 -0.69
CA GLN A 47 9.01 8.43 -0.52
C GLN A 47 7.55 8.30 -0.92
N GLY A 48 6.78 9.38 -0.72
CA GLY A 48 5.36 9.33 -1.00
C GLY A 48 4.61 8.44 -0.04
N ILE A 49 3.44 7.99 -0.48
CA ILE A 49 2.57 7.15 0.31
C ILE A 49 2.69 5.73 -0.21
N ARG A 50 2.89 4.78 0.70
CA ARG A 50 3.12 3.38 0.33
C ARG A 50 2.07 2.51 0.98
N LEU A 51 1.71 1.44 0.28
CA LEU A 51 0.78 0.45 0.80
C LEU A 51 1.54 -0.85 0.94
N GLN A 52 1.51 -1.43 2.14
CA GLN A 52 2.22 -2.69 2.38
C GLN A 52 1.24 -3.80 2.74
N VAL A 53 1.63 -5.01 2.41
CA VAL A 53 0.86 -6.21 2.72
C VAL A 53 1.81 -7.24 3.29
N LEU A 54 1.27 -8.31 3.86
CA LEU A 54 2.10 -9.42 4.29
C LEU A 54 2.74 -10.03 3.05
N GLU A 55 3.98 -10.45 3.19
CA GLU A 55 4.70 -11.06 2.06
C GLU A 55 3.95 -12.27 1.51
N GLU A 56 3.35 -13.06 2.38
CA GLU A 56 2.59 -14.24 1.95
C GLU A 56 1.37 -13.88 1.12
N ASP A 57 0.87 -12.65 1.25
CA ASP A 57 -0.29 -12.19 0.49
C ASP A 57 0.10 -11.37 -0.73
N TYR A 58 1.38 -11.13 -0.91
CA TYR A 58 1.84 -10.19 -1.93
C TYR A 58 1.37 -10.55 -3.33
N THR A 59 1.55 -11.79 -3.73
CA THR A 59 1.21 -12.20 -5.10
C THR A 59 -0.28 -12.01 -5.37
N ARG A 60 -1.10 -12.41 -4.41
CA ARG A 60 -2.55 -12.26 -4.55
C ARG A 60 -2.96 -10.79 -4.52
N ALA A 61 -2.36 -10.03 -3.61
CA ALA A 61 -2.66 -8.61 -3.50
C ALA A 61 -2.28 -7.89 -4.78
N LEU A 62 -1.14 -8.23 -5.36
CA LEU A 62 -0.70 -7.61 -6.60
C LEU A 62 -1.67 -7.93 -7.73
N GLU A 63 -2.14 -9.15 -7.78
CA GLU A 63 -3.09 -9.56 -8.81
C GLU A 63 -4.40 -8.78 -8.70
N ILE A 64 -4.90 -8.62 -7.49
CA ILE A 64 -6.12 -7.85 -7.26
C ILE A 64 -5.92 -6.40 -7.66
N TYR A 65 -4.80 -5.84 -7.27
CA TYR A 65 -4.48 -4.44 -7.58
C TYR A 65 -4.37 -4.24 -9.09
N GLU A 66 -3.66 -5.12 -9.77
CA GLU A 66 -3.49 -5.00 -11.22
C GLU A 66 -4.83 -5.10 -11.95
N ASN A 67 -5.69 -6.00 -11.51
CA ASN A 67 -7.01 -6.14 -12.13
C ASN A 67 -7.86 -4.90 -11.93
N SER A 68 -7.73 -4.24 -10.79
CA SER A 68 -8.53 -3.05 -10.52
C SER A 68 -8.10 -1.87 -11.39
N ARG A 69 -6.85 -1.86 -11.82
CA ARG A 69 -6.34 -0.78 -12.64
C ARG A 69 -6.87 -0.81 -14.07
N ASP A 70 -7.38 -1.94 -14.48
CA ASP A 70 -7.89 -2.12 -15.84
C ASP A 70 -9.34 -1.71 -15.99
N LEU A 71 -9.96 -1.27 -14.91
CA LEU A 71 -11.37 -0.87 -14.95
C LEU A 71 -11.58 0.54 -15.47
#